data_58435d17646c03b4480cd821b8dd60ce
#
_entry.id   58435d17646c03b4480cd821b8dd60ce
#
_cell.length_a   1.000
_cell.length_b   1.000
_cell.length_c   1.000
_cell.angle_alpha   90.00
_cell.angle_beta   90.00
_cell.angle_gamma   90.00
#
_symmetry.space_group_name_H-M   'P 1'
#
loop_
_entity.id
_entity.type
_entity.pdbx_description
1 polymer ?
#
loop_
_entity_poly.entity_id
_entity_poly.type
_entity_poly.pdbx_seq_one_letter_code
_entity_poly.pdbx_strand_id
1 'polypeptide(L)'
;MGYTRWSDADYQTYSDTTNYRAATSVSAVFSNTAAPPSDFVVQNIQVRESRDSELNPRSTPIILGLDVTGSMGKYAAQIAQEHLPNLMSHIINNSVVSDPHILVMGIGDPRAYDSYPAQASQFETDLRIIEQTRELFMEGRGGGNDHEGYDQAWYFAKYCTATDAKECGRKGVIFTFGDEPPASIPLTETEWKKVFGNKEYPKFSSMQELYAEVAKDWQIFHVVIEEGNYFYSGKSSVINGWKRIMPPSRILYCKNSHDLTKICVTALEVLALTGDEPLPSKIFEDDALRHAFSGLLASHLTPPRQPE
;
A
#
# COMPACT_ATOMS: atom_id res chain seq x y z
N MET A 1 7.02 5.40 19.67
CA MET A 1 7.18 5.25 18.22
C MET A 1 8.62 5.65 17.87
N GLY A 2 9.30 4.85 17.01
CA GLY A 2 10.61 5.22 16.46
C GLY A 2 11.83 5.14 17.39
N TYR A 3 11.75 4.39 18.49
CA TYR A 3 12.90 4.18 19.39
C TYR A 3 13.74 2.95 19.06
N THR A 4 13.35 2.19 18.05
CA THR A 4 14.03 0.97 17.60
C THR A 4 14.07 0.98 16.07
N ARG A 5 14.89 0.09 15.50
CA ARG A 5 15.02 -0.07 14.05
C ARG A 5 14.90 -1.53 13.68
N TRP A 6 14.51 -1.80 12.45
CA TRP A 6 14.49 -3.13 11.88
C TRP A 6 15.84 -3.83 12.03
N SER A 7 15.79 -5.10 12.36
CA SER A 7 16.94 -6.00 12.44
C SER A 7 16.57 -7.33 11.78
N ASP A 8 17.35 -7.73 10.79
CA ASP A 8 17.20 -9.02 10.11
C ASP A 8 17.37 -10.19 11.10
N ALA A 9 18.26 -10.03 12.10
CA ALA A 9 18.49 -11.03 13.13
C ALA A 9 17.28 -11.20 14.07
N ASP A 10 16.63 -10.08 14.45
CA ASP A 10 15.41 -10.13 15.26
C ASP A 10 14.26 -10.78 14.49
N TYR A 11 14.10 -10.43 13.21
CA TYR A 11 13.11 -11.06 12.35
C TYR A 11 13.37 -12.57 12.17
N GLN A 12 14.63 -12.98 11.97
CA GLN A 12 14.98 -14.39 11.88
C GLN A 12 14.63 -15.13 13.17
N THR A 13 15.02 -14.58 14.33
CA THR A 13 14.69 -15.16 15.64
C THR A 13 13.19 -15.29 15.84
N TYR A 14 12.43 -14.24 15.51
CA TYR A 14 10.97 -14.24 15.59
C TYR A 14 10.37 -15.32 14.69
N SER A 15 10.81 -15.38 13.43
CA SER A 15 10.32 -16.32 12.44
C SER A 15 10.58 -17.77 12.87
N ASP A 16 11.77 -18.06 13.40
CA ASP A 16 12.14 -19.40 13.86
C ASP A 16 11.33 -19.83 15.11
N THR A 17 11.11 -18.90 16.04
CA THR A 17 10.37 -19.19 17.27
C THR A 17 8.87 -19.32 17.06
N THR A 18 8.30 -18.59 16.10
CA THR A 18 6.86 -18.58 15.79
C THR A 18 6.49 -19.47 14.61
N ASN A 19 7.47 -20.05 13.92
CA ASN A 19 7.31 -20.79 12.66
C ASN A 19 6.58 -19.97 11.58
N TYR A 20 6.73 -18.62 11.62
CA TYR A 20 5.98 -17.70 10.77
C TYR A 20 6.26 -17.89 9.27
N ARG A 21 7.54 -17.95 8.89
CA ARG A 21 7.95 -18.15 7.49
C ARG A 21 7.48 -19.48 6.89
N ALA A 22 7.33 -20.51 7.71
CA ALA A 22 6.92 -21.82 7.27
C ALA A 22 5.40 -22.04 7.31
N ALA A 23 4.63 -21.03 7.72
CA ALA A 23 3.18 -21.10 7.70
C ALA A 23 2.66 -21.21 6.25
N THR A 24 1.83 -22.21 5.97
CA THR A 24 1.36 -22.54 4.61
C THR A 24 -0.10 -22.15 4.35
N SER A 25 -0.80 -21.69 5.36
CA SER A 25 -2.19 -21.26 5.23
C SER A 25 -2.37 -19.81 5.63
N VAL A 26 -3.33 -19.13 5.02
CA VAL A 26 -3.71 -17.76 5.37
C VAL A 26 -4.00 -17.61 6.86
N SER A 27 -4.73 -18.57 7.46
CA SER A 27 -5.06 -18.58 8.89
C SER A 27 -3.87 -18.86 9.82
N ALA A 28 -2.76 -19.36 9.30
CA ALA A 28 -1.52 -19.50 10.07
C ALA A 28 -0.66 -18.24 10.00
N VAL A 29 -0.83 -17.44 8.96
CA VAL A 29 -0.17 -16.13 8.79
C VAL A 29 -0.89 -15.06 9.61
N PHE A 30 -2.21 -14.96 9.44
CA PHE A 30 -3.06 -13.97 10.13
C PHE A 30 -3.74 -14.63 11.33
N SER A 31 -3.53 -14.05 12.51
CA SER A 31 -3.97 -14.65 13.77
C SER A 31 -5.45 -14.44 14.07
N ASN A 32 -6.08 -13.42 13.47
CA ASN A 32 -7.47 -13.08 13.73
C ASN A 32 -8.41 -13.72 12.71
N THR A 33 -9.27 -14.60 13.19
CA THR A 33 -10.22 -15.36 12.34
C THR A 33 -11.67 -14.87 12.43
N ALA A 34 -11.96 -13.95 13.36
CA ALA A 34 -13.32 -13.47 13.61
C ALA A 34 -13.46 -11.95 13.47
N ALA A 35 -12.48 -11.18 13.93
CA ALA A 35 -12.47 -9.72 13.88
C ALA A 35 -11.05 -9.21 14.09
N PRO A 36 -10.69 -8.03 13.54
CA PRO A 36 -9.42 -7.37 13.87
C PRO A 36 -9.47 -6.82 15.31
N PRO A 37 -8.32 -6.47 15.90
CA PRO A 37 -8.27 -5.68 17.13
C PRO A 37 -9.08 -4.40 16.99
N SER A 38 -9.77 -3.98 18.03
CA SER A 38 -10.66 -2.81 17.96
C SER A 38 -9.93 -1.50 17.63
N ASP A 39 -8.67 -1.39 18.03
CA ASP A 39 -7.80 -0.26 17.72
C ASP A 39 -7.22 -0.30 16.28
N PHE A 40 -7.41 -1.40 15.55
CA PHE A 40 -7.11 -1.49 14.11
C PHE A 40 -8.30 -1.09 13.24
N VAL A 41 -9.53 -1.16 13.75
CA VAL A 41 -10.71 -0.73 13.02
C VAL A 41 -10.64 0.78 12.78
N VAL A 42 -10.59 1.21 11.52
CA VAL A 42 -10.37 2.62 11.14
C VAL A 42 -11.38 3.57 11.79
N GLN A 43 -12.62 3.12 11.98
CA GLN A 43 -13.65 3.88 12.67
C GLN A 43 -13.23 4.33 14.09
N ASN A 44 -12.42 3.53 14.78
CA ASN A 44 -11.96 3.78 16.14
C ASN A 44 -10.63 4.55 16.21
N ILE A 45 -9.94 4.69 15.07
CA ILE A 45 -8.64 5.36 15.01
C ILE A 45 -8.86 6.88 14.95
N GLN A 46 -8.30 7.62 15.89
CA GLN A 46 -8.27 9.08 15.82
C GLN A 46 -7.21 9.54 14.83
N VAL A 47 -5.96 9.14 15.07
CA VAL A 47 -4.81 9.46 14.24
C VAL A 47 -3.73 8.39 14.38
N ARG A 48 -3.00 8.14 13.29
CA ARG A 48 -1.74 7.38 13.29
C ARG A 48 -0.59 8.35 13.04
N GLU A 49 0.47 8.25 13.82
CA GLU A 49 1.54 9.21 13.78
C GLU A 49 2.84 8.61 13.25
N SER A 50 3.53 9.37 12.38
CA SER A 50 4.90 9.08 11.97
C SER A 50 5.74 10.31 12.34
N ARG A 51 6.48 10.20 13.45
CA ARG A 51 7.22 11.32 14.06
C ARG A 51 8.72 11.08 13.98
N ASP A 52 9.44 12.15 13.75
CA ASP A 52 10.88 12.16 13.86
C ASP A 52 11.32 11.90 15.31
N SER A 53 12.50 11.29 15.50
CA SER A 53 13.07 11.00 16.80
C SER A 53 14.60 11.07 16.74
N GLU A 54 15.28 10.98 17.87
CA GLU A 54 16.75 10.94 17.89
C GLU A 54 17.34 9.80 17.05
N LEU A 55 16.67 8.63 17.05
CA LEU A 55 17.09 7.46 16.27
C LEU A 55 16.60 7.49 14.82
N ASN A 56 15.49 8.15 14.56
CA ASN A 56 14.87 8.27 13.24
C ASN A 56 14.59 9.75 12.94
N PRO A 57 15.64 10.56 12.68
CA PRO A 57 15.52 12.03 12.60
C PRO A 57 14.83 12.53 11.32
N ARG A 58 14.59 11.65 10.36
CA ARG A 58 13.95 12.00 9.08
C ARG A 58 12.98 10.93 8.63
N SER A 59 11.93 10.73 9.41
CA SER A 59 10.94 9.70 9.14
C SER A 59 10.33 9.80 7.74
N THR A 60 10.20 8.65 7.08
CA THR A 60 9.51 8.48 5.80
C THR A 60 8.31 7.58 6.01
N PRO A 61 7.08 8.13 6.11
CA PRO A 61 5.89 7.31 6.28
C PRO A 61 5.56 6.56 4.99
N ILE A 62 5.34 5.24 5.12
CA ILE A 62 4.98 4.35 4.02
C ILE A 62 3.73 3.56 4.45
N ILE A 63 2.66 3.66 3.66
CA ILE A 63 1.42 2.89 3.86
C ILE A 63 1.37 1.77 2.82
N LEU A 64 1.18 0.54 3.29
CA LEU A 64 0.98 -0.64 2.46
C LEU A 64 -0.47 -1.11 2.61
N GLY A 65 -1.30 -0.84 1.61
CA GLY A 65 -2.70 -1.22 1.58
C GLY A 65 -2.89 -2.58 0.91
N LEU A 66 -3.18 -3.61 1.69
CA LEU A 66 -3.39 -4.98 1.24
C LEU A 66 -4.88 -5.24 1.06
N ASP A 67 -5.27 -5.69 -0.10
CA ASP A 67 -6.59 -6.26 -0.30
C ASP A 67 -6.72 -7.54 0.53
N VAL A 68 -7.69 -7.54 1.45
CA VAL A 68 -7.95 -8.66 2.39
C VAL A 68 -9.14 -9.51 1.98
N THR A 69 -9.66 -9.32 0.77
CA THR A 69 -10.78 -10.07 0.22
C THR A 69 -10.39 -11.46 -0.29
N GLY A 70 -11.38 -12.27 -0.66
CA GLY A 70 -11.15 -13.68 -1.00
C GLY A 70 -10.26 -13.92 -2.21
N SER A 71 -10.27 -13.01 -3.21
CA SER A 71 -9.44 -13.12 -4.42
C SER A 71 -7.95 -13.03 -4.11
N MET A 72 -7.60 -12.21 -3.11
CA MET A 72 -6.23 -11.84 -2.76
C MET A 72 -5.63 -12.60 -1.57
N GLY A 73 -6.40 -13.44 -0.86
CA GLY A 73 -5.99 -14.02 0.44
C GLY A 73 -4.59 -14.65 0.48
N LYS A 74 -4.23 -15.46 -0.53
CA LYS A 74 -2.88 -16.06 -0.61
C LYS A 74 -1.79 -15.03 -0.90
N TYR A 75 -2.09 -14.00 -1.69
CA TYR A 75 -1.13 -12.94 -2.02
C TYR A 75 -0.94 -12.00 -0.84
N ALA A 76 -2.00 -11.68 -0.08
CA ALA A 76 -1.89 -10.95 1.17
C ALA A 76 -0.98 -11.68 2.17
N ALA A 77 -1.14 -13.01 2.29
CA ALA A 77 -0.26 -13.83 3.13
C ALA A 77 1.20 -13.81 2.64
N GLN A 78 1.43 -13.93 1.33
CA GLN A 78 2.76 -13.86 0.76
C GLN A 78 3.40 -12.47 0.96
N ILE A 79 2.63 -11.39 0.79
CA ILE A 79 3.10 -10.04 1.07
C ILE A 79 3.52 -9.92 2.54
N ALA A 80 2.71 -10.40 3.46
CA ALA A 80 3.01 -10.33 4.90
C ALA A 80 4.24 -11.15 5.29
N GLN A 81 4.38 -12.37 4.79
CA GLN A 81 5.45 -13.31 5.18
C GLN A 81 6.79 -13.09 4.49
N GLU A 82 6.75 -12.71 3.21
CA GLU A 82 7.94 -12.66 2.35
C GLU A 82 8.29 -11.22 1.96
N HIS A 83 7.33 -10.48 1.41
CA HIS A 83 7.64 -9.21 0.79
C HIS A 83 7.82 -8.08 1.81
N LEU A 84 7.02 -8.04 2.86
CA LEU A 84 7.15 -7.01 3.90
C LEU A 84 8.51 -7.09 4.63
N PRO A 85 8.96 -8.25 5.14
CA PRO A 85 10.29 -8.36 5.74
C PRO A 85 11.42 -8.05 4.75
N ASN A 86 11.33 -8.55 3.51
CA ASN A 86 12.32 -8.28 2.48
C ASN A 86 12.35 -6.80 2.10
N LEU A 87 11.19 -6.14 2.03
CA LEU A 87 11.10 -4.70 1.77
C LEU A 87 11.79 -3.90 2.87
N MET A 88 11.52 -4.24 4.15
CA MET A 88 12.17 -3.62 5.30
C MET A 88 13.70 -3.76 5.22
N SER A 89 14.18 -4.98 5.01
CA SER A 89 15.61 -5.28 4.89
C SER A 89 16.25 -4.50 3.74
N HIS A 90 15.62 -4.49 2.57
CA HIS A 90 16.14 -3.75 1.41
C HIS A 90 16.19 -2.24 1.62
N ILE A 91 15.12 -1.66 2.15
CA ILE A 91 15.05 -0.20 2.36
C ILE A 91 16.14 0.24 3.34
N ILE A 92 16.32 -0.50 4.43
CA ILE A 92 17.26 -0.14 5.50
C ILE A 92 18.71 -0.41 5.08
N ASN A 93 19.00 -1.60 4.56
CA ASN A 93 20.36 -1.99 4.20
C ASN A 93 20.93 -1.16 3.04
N ASN A 94 20.08 -0.66 2.13
CA ASN A 94 20.51 0.14 0.99
C ASN A 94 20.18 1.64 1.13
N SER A 95 19.65 2.07 2.27
CA SER A 95 19.28 3.47 2.53
C SER A 95 18.42 4.09 1.42
N VAL A 96 17.48 3.29 0.86
CA VAL A 96 16.62 3.70 -0.27
C VAL A 96 15.75 4.89 0.10
N VAL A 97 15.25 4.92 1.33
CA VAL A 97 14.59 6.08 1.95
C VAL A 97 15.14 6.28 3.37
N SER A 98 15.04 7.51 3.87
CA SER A 98 15.45 7.81 5.24
C SER A 98 14.42 7.28 6.22
N ASP A 99 14.88 6.65 7.29
CA ASP A 99 14.10 6.26 8.48
C ASP A 99 12.66 5.79 8.15
N PRO A 100 12.48 4.63 7.50
CA PRO A 100 11.16 4.17 7.05
C PRO A 100 10.25 3.86 8.24
N HIS A 101 9.05 4.44 8.26
CA HIS A 101 7.97 4.14 9.18
C HIS A 101 6.85 3.46 8.39
N ILE A 102 6.66 2.16 8.57
CA ILE A 102 5.68 1.38 7.80
C ILE A 102 4.39 1.18 8.58
N LEU A 103 3.27 1.40 7.92
CA LEU A 103 1.93 1.07 8.36
C LEU A 103 1.29 0.13 7.34
N VAL A 104 0.68 -0.95 7.80
CA VAL A 104 -0.06 -1.87 6.94
C VAL A 104 -1.56 -1.68 7.16
N MET A 105 -2.31 -1.58 6.06
CA MET A 105 -3.76 -1.56 6.06
C MET A 105 -4.32 -2.82 5.44
N GLY A 106 -5.39 -3.35 6.03
CA GLY A 106 -6.29 -4.29 5.38
C GLY A 106 -7.41 -3.51 4.68
N ILE A 107 -7.59 -3.74 3.39
CA ILE A 107 -8.58 -3.08 2.54
C ILE A 107 -9.62 -4.09 2.10
N GLY A 108 -10.88 -3.85 2.41
CA GLY A 108 -12.07 -4.42 1.81
C GLY A 108 -12.90 -3.31 1.16
N ASP A 109 -14.20 -3.51 0.93
CA ASP A 109 -15.04 -2.48 0.32
C ASP A 109 -16.27 -2.12 1.17
N PRO A 110 -16.41 -0.85 1.60
CA PRO A 110 -17.59 -0.40 2.31
C PRO A 110 -18.87 -0.41 1.45
N ARG A 111 -18.71 -0.49 0.14
CA ARG A 111 -19.79 -0.59 -0.86
C ARG A 111 -20.31 -2.02 -1.01
N ALA A 112 -19.51 -2.99 -0.56
CA ALA A 112 -19.87 -4.40 -0.45
C ALA A 112 -20.38 -4.75 0.96
N TYR A 113 -20.43 -6.05 1.27
CA TYR A 113 -20.90 -6.57 2.56
C TYR A 113 -19.78 -6.83 3.57
N ASP A 114 -18.61 -6.19 3.39
CA ASP A 114 -17.47 -6.40 4.26
C ASP A 114 -17.74 -5.87 5.66
N SER A 115 -17.41 -6.69 6.66
CA SER A 115 -17.66 -6.39 8.07
C SER A 115 -16.69 -5.34 8.61
N TYR A 116 -15.43 -5.40 8.12
CA TYR A 116 -14.35 -4.51 8.51
C TYR A 116 -13.67 -3.94 7.26
N PRO A 117 -14.34 -3.02 6.55
CA PRO A 117 -13.88 -2.57 5.23
C PRO A 117 -12.51 -1.85 5.25
N ALA A 118 -12.07 -1.38 6.42
CA ALA A 118 -10.72 -0.82 6.56
C ALA A 118 -10.15 -1.09 7.95
N GLN A 119 -8.92 -1.56 7.96
CA GLN A 119 -8.12 -1.83 9.16
C GLN A 119 -6.75 -1.18 8.99
N ALA A 120 -6.13 -0.70 10.07
CA ALA A 120 -4.80 -0.09 9.99
C ALA A 120 -3.98 -0.35 11.24
N SER A 121 -2.75 -0.83 11.06
CA SER A 121 -1.74 -0.96 12.10
C SER A 121 -1.27 0.41 12.62
N GLN A 122 -0.25 0.43 13.47
CA GLN A 122 0.54 1.62 13.77
C GLN A 122 1.61 1.84 12.69
N PHE A 123 2.22 3.04 12.64
CA PHE A 123 3.50 3.22 11.98
C PHE A 123 4.60 2.64 12.84
N GLU A 124 5.34 1.67 12.30
CA GLU A 124 6.43 1.00 12.99
C GLU A 124 7.73 1.03 12.20
N THR A 125 8.85 0.92 12.91
CA THR A 125 10.21 0.97 12.34
C THR A 125 10.97 -0.34 12.56
N ASP A 126 10.35 -1.32 13.20
CA ASP A 126 10.97 -2.57 13.65
C ASP A 126 10.05 -3.78 13.49
N LEU A 127 10.38 -4.87 14.17
CA LEU A 127 9.66 -6.15 14.11
C LEU A 127 8.17 -6.05 14.44
N ARG A 128 7.74 -5.06 15.20
CA ARG A 128 6.32 -4.86 15.55
C ARG A 128 5.42 -4.73 14.32
N ILE A 129 5.96 -4.26 13.18
CA ILE A 129 5.15 -4.22 11.96
C ILE A 129 4.73 -5.61 11.49
N ILE A 130 5.59 -6.63 11.69
CA ILE A 130 5.25 -8.02 11.36
C ILE A 130 4.18 -8.55 12.33
N GLU A 131 4.36 -8.30 13.63
CA GLU A 131 3.40 -8.71 14.67
C GLU A 131 2.03 -8.10 14.40
N GLN A 132 1.96 -6.80 14.13
CA GLN A 132 0.71 -6.09 13.85
C GLN A 132 0.10 -6.52 12.50
N THR A 133 0.91 -6.80 11.48
CA THR A 133 0.38 -7.30 10.21
C THR A 133 -0.33 -8.65 10.38
N ARG A 134 0.14 -9.50 11.28
CA ARG A 134 -0.52 -10.77 11.61
C ARG A 134 -1.88 -10.60 12.29
N GLU A 135 -2.13 -9.46 12.89
CA GLU A 135 -3.39 -9.15 13.56
C GLU A 135 -4.48 -8.64 12.61
N LEU A 136 -4.17 -8.43 11.34
CA LEU A 136 -5.18 -8.11 10.35
C LEU A 136 -6.19 -9.25 10.21
N PHE A 137 -7.45 -8.89 10.09
CA PHE A 137 -8.53 -9.83 9.80
C PHE A 137 -8.68 -9.98 8.28
N MET A 138 -8.63 -11.22 7.80
CA MET A 138 -8.90 -11.54 6.41
C MET A 138 -10.40 -11.77 6.22
N GLU A 139 -11.08 -10.90 5.50
CA GLU A 139 -12.53 -11.02 5.24
C GLU A 139 -12.87 -12.35 4.56
N GLY A 140 -11.96 -12.86 3.71
CA GLY A 140 -12.07 -14.17 3.07
C GLY A 140 -13.32 -14.37 2.22
N ARG A 141 -14.21 -13.40 2.22
CA ARG A 141 -15.38 -13.26 1.36
C ARG A 141 -15.16 -12.01 0.54
N GLY A 142 -15.24 -12.08 -0.71
CA GLY A 142 -15.33 -10.95 -1.60
C GLY A 142 -16.66 -11.04 -2.30
N GLY A 143 -17.18 -9.96 -2.79
CA GLY A 143 -18.24 -10.05 -3.74
C GLY A 143 -19.46 -9.21 -3.46
N GLY A 144 -20.19 -8.99 -4.53
CA GLY A 144 -21.36 -8.12 -4.61
C GLY A 144 -21.13 -6.96 -5.55
N ASN A 145 -19.86 -6.68 -5.90
CA ASN A 145 -19.48 -5.66 -6.86
C ASN A 145 -18.26 -6.13 -7.67
N ASP A 146 -17.83 -5.32 -8.63
CA ASP A 146 -16.76 -5.58 -9.60
C ASP A 146 -15.56 -4.61 -9.42
N HIS A 147 -15.34 -4.14 -8.20
CA HIS A 147 -14.27 -3.23 -7.82
C HIS A 147 -13.94 -3.36 -6.32
N GLU A 148 -12.80 -2.81 -5.91
CA GLU A 148 -12.37 -2.86 -4.53
C GLU A 148 -12.11 -1.46 -3.95
N GLY A 149 -12.16 -1.33 -2.61
CA GLY A 149 -12.12 -0.09 -1.87
C GLY A 149 -10.72 0.49 -1.65
N TYR A 150 -9.80 0.44 -2.63
CA TYR A 150 -8.42 0.93 -2.48
C TYR A 150 -8.31 2.42 -2.11
N ASP A 151 -9.32 3.21 -2.43
CA ASP A 151 -9.42 4.63 -2.07
C ASP A 151 -9.48 4.86 -0.55
N GLN A 152 -9.81 3.86 0.24
CA GLN A 152 -9.79 3.95 1.70
C GLN A 152 -8.39 4.22 2.24
N ALA A 153 -7.32 3.66 1.61
CA ALA A 153 -5.95 3.98 1.98
C ALA A 153 -5.61 5.45 1.73
N TRP A 154 -6.17 6.05 0.67
CA TRP A 154 -5.97 7.46 0.36
C TRP A 154 -6.67 8.37 1.36
N TYR A 155 -7.93 8.07 1.68
CA TYR A 155 -8.67 8.79 2.71
C TYR A 155 -7.99 8.67 4.08
N PHE A 156 -7.57 7.46 4.44
CA PHE A 156 -6.88 7.22 5.70
C PHE A 156 -5.58 8.04 5.80
N ALA A 157 -4.75 7.98 4.77
CA ALA A 157 -3.50 8.74 4.71
C ALA A 157 -3.72 10.25 4.87
N LYS A 158 -4.78 10.80 4.29
CA LYS A 158 -5.07 12.24 4.34
C LYS A 158 -5.69 12.68 5.66
N TYR A 159 -6.63 11.91 6.20
CA TYR A 159 -7.50 12.34 7.29
C TYR A 159 -7.26 11.64 8.63
N CYS A 160 -6.50 10.55 8.63
CA CYS A 160 -6.22 9.76 9.83
C CYS A 160 -4.73 9.64 10.15
N THR A 161 -3.86 10.42 9.50
CA THR A 161 -2.43 10.43 9.80
C THR A 161 -1.90 11.81 10.12
N ALA A 162 -0.88 11.87 10.99
CA ALA A 162 -0.09 13.06 11.28
C ALA A 162 1.40 12.70 11.14
N THR A 163 2.12 13.37 10.24
CA THR A 163 3.49 13.00 9.91
C THR A 163 4.40 14.23 9.87
N ASP A 164 5.58 14.13 10.48
CA ASP A 164 6.58 15.21 10.43
C ASP A 164 7.12 15.40 9.01
N ALA A 165 7.11 14.34 8.20
CA ALA A 165 7.43 14.44 6.79
C ALA A 165 6.57 15.50 6.09
N LYS A 166 5.24 15.47 6.29
CA LYS A 166 4.32 16.47 5.73
C LYS A 166 4.56 17.87 6.28
N GLU A 167 4.78 17.98 7.59
CA GLU A 167 5.07 19.28 8.25
C GLU A 167 6.36 19.91 7.69
N CYS A 168 7.32 19.09 7.27
CA CYS A 168 8.57 19.51 6.62
C CYS A 168 8.47 19.61 5.08
N GLY A 169 7.27 19.56 4.49
CA GLY A 169 7.07 19.63 3.02
C GLY A 169 7.54 18.39 2.26
N ARG A 170 7.80 17.27 2.95
CA ARG A 170 8.12 15.98 2.34
C ARG A 170 6.84 15.15 2.17
N LYS A 171 6.83 14.26 1.19
CA LYS A 171 5.71 13.36 0.96
C LYS A 171 5.96 11.98 1.55
N GLY A 172 4.92 11.39 2.12
CA GLY A 172 4.88 9.97 2.39
C GLY A 172 4.64 9.15 1.12
N VAL A 173 4.62 7.83 1.24
CA VAL A 173 4.38 6.92 0.12
C VAL A 173 3.22 5.99 0.45
N ILE A 174 2.34 5.77 -0.52
CA ILE A 174 1.25 4.79 -0.44
C ILE A 174 1.45 3.77 -1.55
N PHE A 175 1.48 2.49 -1.19
CA PHE A 175 1.30 1.39 -2.11
C PHE A 175 -0.02 0.69 -1.78
N THR A 176 -0.87 0.51 -2.77
CA THR A 176 -2.01 -0.41 -2.68
C THR A 176 -1.77 -1.60 -3.60
N PHE A 177 -2.16 -2.80 -3.15
CA PHE A 177 -1.93 -4.06 -3.85
C PHE A 177 -3.25 -4.76 -4.09
N GLY A 178 -3.53 -5.13 -5.34
CA GLY A 178 -4.74 -5.84 -5.66
C GLY A 178 -4.88 -6.20 -7.13
N ASP A 179 -5.91 -6.97 -7.45
CA ASP A 179 -6.18 -7.51 -8.78
C ASP A 179 -7.47 -6.96 -9.40
N GLU A 180 -8.17 -6.06 -8.70
CA GLU A 180 -9.47 -5.50 -9.11
C GLU A 180 -9.37 -4.04 -9.59
N PRO A 181 -10.40 -3.54 -10.31
CA PRO A 181 -10.50 -2.13 -10.62
C PRO A 181 -10.70 -1.29 -9.34
N PRO A 182 -10.34 -0.01 -9.35
CA PRO A 182 -10.73 0.90 -8.30
C PRO A 182 -12.23 1.22 -8.39
N ALA A 183 -12.83 1.63 -7.28
CA ALA A 183 -14.15 2.23 -7.29
C ALA A 183 -14.23 3.39 -8.28
N SER A 184 -15.35 3.55 -8.98
CA SER A 184 -15.52 4.57 -10.01
C SER A 184 -15.92 5.95 -9.45
N ILE A 185 -16.45 5.98 -8.23
CA ILE A 185 -16.89 7.19 -7.52
C ILE A 185 -16.31 7.21 -6.10
N PRO A 186 -16.07 8.42 -5.53
CA PRO A 186 -15.65 8.57 -4.13
C PRO A 186 -16.69 8.00 -3.16
N LEU A 187 -16.26 7.76 -1.92
CA LEU A 187 -17.18 7.34 -0.85
C LEU A 187 -18.34 8.33 -0.71
N THR A 188 -19.54 7.79 -0.60
CA THR A 188 -20.70 8.57 -0.15
C THR A 188 -20.60 8.85 1.36
N GLU A 189 -21.41 9.78 1.88
CA GLU A 189 -21.44 10.06 3.31
C GLU A 189 -21.81 8.83 4.16
N THR A 190 -22.67 7.96 3.63
CA THR A 190 -23.06 6.70 4.31
C THR A 190 -21.89 5.73 4.39
N GLU A 191 -21.16 5.53 3.31
CA GLU A 191 -19.98 4.68 3.25
C GLU A 191 -18.84 5.27 4.10
N TRP A 192 -18.67 6.60 4.05
CA TRP A 192 -17.73 7.30 4.92
C TRP A 192 -18.00 7.00 6.40
N LYS A 193 -19.24 7.14 6.86
CA LYS A 193 -19.61 6.84 8.24
C LYS A 193 -19.36 5.38 8.61
N LYS A 194 -19.54 4.46 7.69
CA LYS A 194 -19.25 3.03 7.88
C LYS A 194 -17.75 2.79 8.14
N VAL A 195 -16.87 3.49 7.44
CA VAL A 195 -15.41 3.32 7.53
C VAL A 195 -14.78 4.22 8.60
N PHE A 196 -15.13 5.52 8.60
CA PHE A 196 -14.44 6.55 9.37
C PHE A 196 -15.26 7.06 10.57
N GLY A 197 -16.46 6.53 10.78
CA GLY A 197 -17.32 6.89 11.90
C GLY A 197 -17.81 8.33 11.82
N ASN A 198 -17.69 9.05 12.95
CA ASN A 198 -18.19 10.42 13.08
C ASN A 198 -17.19 11.50 12.63
N LYS A 199 -16.12 11.14 11.90
CA LYS A 199 -15.21 12.12 11.32
C LYS A 199 -15.92 12.94 10.26
N GLU A 200 -15.51 14.20 10.09
CA GLU A 200 -16.05 15.09 9.08
C GLU A 200 -15.91 14.45 7.68
N TYR A 201 -17.01 14.45 6.94
CA TYR A 201 -17.06 13.86 5.61
C TYR A 201 -16.45 14.79 4.56
N PRO A 202 -15.31 14.42 3.94
CA PRO A 202 -14.72 15.19 2.86
C PRO A 202 -15.41 14.84 1.55
N LYS A 203 -16.22 15.75 1.02
CA LYS A 203 -16.94 15.54 -0.23
C LYS A 203 -16.02 15.77 -1.43
N PHE A 204 -15.88 14.76 -2.30
CA PHE A 204 -15.22 14.86 -3.60
C PHE A 204 -16.21 14.60 -4.72
N SER A 205 -16.03 15.27 -5.86
CA SER A 205 -16.87 15.12 -7.05
C SER A 205 -16.43 13.95 -7.95
N SER A 206 -15.17 13.52 -7.82
CA SER A 206 -14.60 12.43 -8.61
C SER A 206 -13.41 11.77 -7.91
N MET A 207 -13.07 10.56 -8.34
CA MET A 207 -11.86 9.85 -7.88
C MET A 207 -10.58 10.57 -8.28
N GLN A 208 -10.57 11.29 -9.39
CA GLN A 208 -9.43 12.11 -9.83
C GLN A 208 -9.20 13.29 -8.88
N GLU A 209 -10.28 13.92 -8.39
CA GLU A 209 -10.18 15.00 -7.40
C GLU A 209 -9.63 14.48 -6.07
N LEU A 210 -10.13 13.34 -5.59
CA LEU A 210 -9.59 12.67 -4.40
C LEU A 210 -8.11 12.34 -4.57
N TYR A 211 -7.73 11.71 -5.69
CA TYR A 211 -6.34 11.40 -5.99
C TYR A 211 -5.47 12.66 -5.96
N ALA A 212 -5.89 13.73 -6.65
CA ALA A 212 -5.14 14.98 -6.72
C ALA A 212 -4.98 15.64 -5.32
N GLU A 213 -6.00 15.56 -4.48
CA GLU A 213 -5.94 16.10 -3.12
C GLU A 213 -4.95 15.33 -2.24
N VAL A 214 -4.99 13.99 -2.29
CA VAL A 214 -4.07 13.13 -1.51
C VAL A 214 -2.65 13.22 -2.04
N ALA A 215 -2.47 13.33 -3.36
CA ALA A 215 -1.18 13.44 -4.02
C ALA A 215 -0.42 14.75 -3.67
N LYS A 216 -1.05 15.73 -3.01
CA LYS A 216 -0.35 16.89 -2.46
C LYS A 216 0.65 16.49 -1.36
N ASP A 217 0.27 15.53 -0.52
CA ASP A 217 1.02 15.11 0.66
C ASP A 217 1.66 13.72 0.51
N TRP A 218 1.22 12.91 -0.47
CA TRP A 218 1.62 11.52 -0.63
C TRP A 218 2.00 11.20 -2.07
N GLN A 219 3.00 10.33 -2.23
CA GLN A 219 3.31 9.65 -3.49
C GLN A 219 2.50 8.36 -3.53
N ILE A 220 1.61 8.22 -4.51
CA ILE A 220 0.65 7.12 -4.55
C ILE A 220 0.99 6.18 -5.69
N PHE A 221 1.11 4.89 -5.39
CA PHE A 221 1.23 3.81 -6.36
C PHE A 221 0.12 2.79 -6.15
N HIS A 222 -0.36 2.23 -7.23
CA HIS A 222 -1.12 0.99 -7.21
C HIS A 222 -0.33 -0.11 -7.92
N VAL A 223 -0.19 -1.26 -7.26
CA VAL A 223 0.48 -2.43 -7.80
C VAL A 223 -0.57 -3.45 -8.18
N VAL A 224 -0.78 -3.60 -9.48
CA VAL A 224 -1.72 -4.59 -10.06
C VAL A 224 -1.10 -5.97 -9.96
N ILE A 225 -1.72 -6.87 -9.20
CA ILE A 225 -1.31 -8.28 -9.07
C ILE A 225 -1.93 -9.07 -10.23
N GLU A 226 -1.15 -9.33 -11.28
CA GLU A 226 -1.66 -9.97 -12.51
C GLU A 226 -1.96 -11.47 -12.33
N GLU A 227 -1.47 -12.10 -11.27
CA GLU A 227 -1.80 -13.48 -10.89
C GLU A 227 -3.14 -13.60 -10.13
N GLY A 228 -3.76 -12.48 -9.77
CA GLY A 228 -5.04 -12.47 -9.08
C GLY A 228 -6.18 -12.99 -9.95
N ASN A 229 -7.16 -13.60 -9.32
CA ASN A 229 -8.25 -14.28 -10.03
C ASN A 229 -9.11 -13.31 -10.86
N TYR A 230 -9.34 -12.09 -10.35
CA TYR A 230 -10.14 -11.10 -11.05
C TYR A 230 -9.39 -10.55 -12.27
N PHE A 231 -8.09 -10.26 -12.14
CA PHE A 231 -7.30 -9.73 -13.25
C PHE A 231 -7.31 -10.67 -14.46
N TYR A 232 -7.29 -11.98 -14.25
CA TYR A 232 -7.32 -12.95 -15.33
C TYR A 232 -8.55 -12.80 -16.25
N SER A 233 -9.71 -12.52 -15.67
CA SER A 233 -10.98 -12.35 -16.42
C SER A 233 -11.29 -10.88 -16.75
N GLY A 234 -10.85 -9.93 -15.92
CA GLY A 234 -11.19 -8.51 -15.95
C GLY A 234 -10.08 -7.56 -16.36
N LYS A 235 -8.98 -8.05 -16.96
CA LYS A 235 -7.77 -7.27 -17.28
C LYS A 235 -8.03 -5.87 -17.84
N SER A 236 -8.91 -5.76 -18.83
CA SER A 236 -9.21 -4.46 -19.47
C SER A 236 -9.92 -3.50 -18.51
N SER A 237 -10.81 -4.02 -17.66
CA SER A 237 -11.51 -3.23 -16.64
C SER A 237 -10.53 -2.69 -15.61
N VAL A 238 -9.65 -3.55 -15.09
CA VAL A 238 -8.61 -3.15 -14.12
C VAL A 238 -7.72 -2.06 -14.69
N ILE A 239 -7.08 -2.31 -15.84
CA ILE A 239 -6.14 -1.35 -16.45
C ILE A 239 -6.83 -0.03 -16.79
N ASN A 240 -8.00 -0.07 -17.40
CA ASN A 240 -8.71 1.15 -17.79
C ASN A 240 -9.30 1.88 -16.59
N GLY A 241 -9.74 1.17 -15.55
CA GLY A 241 -10.21 1.74 -14.30
C GLY A 241 -9.12 2.61 -13.66
N TRP A 242 -7.95 2.04 -13.46
CA TRP A 242 -6.81 2.75 -12.86
C TRP A 242 -6.31 3.92 -13.72
N LYS A 243 -6.18 3.75 -15.04
CA LYS A 243 -5.74 4.82 -15.97
C LYS A 243 -6.69 6.02 -16.02
N ARG A 244 -7.94 5.87 -15.63
CA ARG A 244 -8.89 7.00 -15.55
C ARG A 244 -8.62 7.88 -14.33
N ILE A 245 -8.03 7.32 -13.25
CA ILE A 245 -7.93 7.97 -11.95
C ILE A 245 -6.54 8.56 -11.74
N MET A 246 -5.50 7.80 -12.09
CA MET A 246 -4.12 8.17 -11.78
C MET A 246 -3.19 8.07 -13.00
N PRO A 247 -2.05 8.79 -13.00
CA PRO A 247 -1.11 8.74 -14.10
C PRO A 247 -0.57 7.33 -14.34
N PRO A 248 -0.36 6.91 -15.60
CA PRO A 248 0.19 5.58 -15.91
C PRO A 248 1.52 5.28 -15.23
N SER A 249 2.35 6.29 -14.97
CA SER A 249 3.62 6.16 -14.24
C SER A 249 3.47 5.77 -12.76
N ARG A 250 2.25 5.78 -12.23
CA ARG A 250 1.92 5.42 -10.86
C ARG A 250 1.18 4.08 -10.74
N ILE A 251 0.94 3.44 -11.89
CA ILE A 251 0.32 2.11 -11.97
C ILE A 251 1.44 1.12 -12.30
N LEU A 252 1.77 0.26 -11.34
CA LEU A 252 2.82 -0.74 -11.48
C LEU A 252 2.17 -2.11 -11.74
N TYR A 253 2.75 -2.89 -12.65
CA TYR A 253 2.22 -4.20 -13.02
C TYR A 253 3.11 -5.30 -12.49
N CYS A 254 2.59 -6.14 -11.60
CA CYS A 254 3.30 -7.26 -11.01
C CYS A 254 2.80 -8.57 -11.63
N LYS A 255 3.55 -9.05 -12.64
CA LYS A 255 3.21 -10.27 -13.36
C LYS A 255 3.42 -11.52 -12.53
N ASN A 256 4.41 -11.50 -11.65
CA ASN A 256 4.73 -12.60 -10.73
C ASN A 256 4.92 -12.00 -9.33
N SER A 257 4.16 -12.48 -8.37
CA SER A 257 4.19 -11.98 -6.99
C SER A 257 5.60 -12.02 -6.37
N HIS A 258 6.47 -12.95 -6.75
CA HIS A 258 7.87 -12.97 -6.28
C HIS A 258 8.68 -11.72 -6.66
N ASP A 259 8.24 -10.95 -7.66
CA ASP A 259 8.90 -9.71 -8.07
C ASP A 259 8.49 -8.49 -7.26
N LEU A 260 7.51 -8.62 -6.36
CA LEU A 260 6.85 -7.50 -5.68
C LEU A 260 7.84 -6.63 -4.88
N THR A 261 8.74 -7.26 -4.11
CA THR A 261 9.75 -6.53 -3.33
C THR A 261 10.61 -5.65 -4.22
N LYS A 262 11.16 -6.21 -5.32
CA LYS A 262 12.03 -5.44 -6.21
C LYS A 262 11.28 -4.32 -6.93
N ILE A 263 9.99 -4.52 -7.25
CA ILE A 263 9.12 -3.49 -7.85
C ILE A 263 8.94 -2.33 -6.87
N CYS A 264 8.58 -2.60 -5.61
CA CYS A 264 8.39 -1.56 -4.59
C CYS A 264 9.70 -0.81 -4.28
N VAL A 265 10.81 -1.53 -4.10
CA VAL A 265 12.14 -0.92 -3.89
C VAL A 265 12.51 -0.02 -5.06
N THR A 266 12.34 -0.49 -6.30
CA THR A 266 12.64 0.32 -7.48
C THR A 266 11.75 1.55 -7.60
N ALA A 267 10.46 1.45 -7.20
CA ALA A 267 9.57 2.61 -7.16
C ALA A 267 10.06 3.67 -6.15
N LEU A 268 10.54 3.25 -4.98
CA LEU A 268 11.14 4.14 -3.98
C LEU A 268 12.43 4.78 -4.49
N GLU A 269 13.30 4.04 -5.17
CA GLU A 269 14.51 4.58 -5.80
C GLU A 269 14.17 5.63 -6.88
N VAL A 270 13.18 5.36 -7.73
CA VAL A 270 12.69 6.33 -8.74
C VAL A 270 12.17 7.60 -8.06
N LEU A 271 11.50 7.50 -6.91
CA LEU A 271 11.06 8.67 -6.16
C LEU A 271 12.20 9.48 -5.54
N ALA A 272 13.33 8.85 -5.27
CA ALA A 272 14.51 9.52 -4.71
C ALA A 272 15.32 10.31 -5.74
N LEU A 273 15.09 10.08 -7.05
CA LEU A 273 15.75 10.81 -8.13
C LEU A 273 15.41 12.30 -8.08
N THR A 274 16.41 13.12 -8.37
CA THR A 274 16.30 14.58 -8.41
C THR A 274 16.71 15.11 -9.78
N GLY A 275 15.99 16.11 -10.28
CA GLY A 275 16.31 16.75 -11.56
C GLY A 275 16.27 15.78 -12.76
N ASP A 276 17.31 15.81 -13.58
CA ASP A 276 17.44 15.01 -14.80
C ASP A 276 18.22 13.71 -14.59
N GLU A 277 18.27 13.19 -13.35
CA GLU A 277 18.92 11.92 -13.10
C GLU A 277 18.27 10.78 -13.91
N PRO A 278 19.08 9.90 -14.54
CA PRO A 278 18.54 8.81 -15.34
C PRO A 278 17.81 7.79 -14.47
N LEU A 279 16.78 7.17 -15.04
CA LEU A 279 16.11 6.05 -14.40
C LEU A 279 17.13 4.92 -14.10
N PRO A 280 16.93 4.16 -13.00
CA PRO A 280 17.79 3.02 -12.67
C PRO A 280 17.92 2.04 -13.85
N SER A 281 19.15 1.69 -14.25
CA SER A 281 19.43 0.83 -15.42
C SER A 281 18.71 -0.51 -15.35
N LYS A 282 18.53 -1.04 -14.13
CA LYS A 282 17.80 -2.28 -13.89
C LYS A 282 16.36 -2.29 -14.45
N ILE A 283 15.70 -1.12 -14.59
CA ILE A 283 14.37 -1.04 -15.22
C ILE A 283 14.41 -1.47 -16.69
N PHE A 284 15.55 -1.25 -17.37
CA PHE A 284 15.74 -1.61 -18.77
C PHE A 284 16.33 -3.03 -18.95
N GLU A 285 17.01 -3.54 -17.95
CA GLU A 285 17.74 -4.81 -17.99
C GLU A 285 16.89 -5.99 -17.49
N ASP A 286 15.99 -5.75 -16.52
CA ASP A 286 15.12 -6.78 -15.92
C ASP A 286 13.73 -6.74 -16.56
N ASP A 287 13.29 -7.83 -17.15
CA ASP A 287 12.00 -7.94 -17.84
C ASP A 287 10.80 -7.70 -16.92
N ALA A 288 10.87 -8.12 -15.66
CA ALA A 288 9.79 -7.89 -14.70
C ALA A 288 9.69 -6.41 -14.31
N LEU A 289 10.83 -5.73 -14.13
CA LEU A 289 10.84 -4.27 -13.88
C LEU A 289 10.41 -3.49 -15.11
N ARG A 290 10.86 -3.88 -16.30
CA ARG A 290 10.42 -3.24 -17.55
C ARG A 290 8.90 -3.35 -17.73
N HIS A 291 8.33 -4.50 -17.43
CA HIS A 291 6.88 -4.69 -17.44
C HIS A 291 6.19 -3.86 -16.35
N ALA A 292 6.68 -3.92 -15.12
CA ALA A 292 6.11 -3.19 -14.00
C ALA A 292 6.06 -1.67 -14.26
N PHE A 293 7.12 -1.11 -14.79
CA PHE A 293 7.26 0.33 -15.06
C PHE A 293 6.87 0.75 -16.48
N SER A 294 6.13 -0.08 -17.21
CA SER A 294 5.74 0.21 -18.62
C SER A 294 5.02 1.55 -18.79
N GLY A 295 4.19 1.96 -17.82
CA GLY A 295 3.51 3.25 -17.82
C GLY A 295 4.47 4.43 -17.65
N LEU A 296 5.50 4.30 -16.79
CA LEU A 296 6.55 5.30 -16.62
C LEU A 296 7.40 5.41 -17.89
N LEU A 297 7.84 4.28 -18.42
CA LEU A 297 8.66 4.24 -19.65
C LEU A 297 7.94 4.88 -20.85
N ALA A 298 6.63 4.62 -20.99
CA ALA A 298 5.84 5.24 -22.05
C ALA A 298 5.77 6.77 -21.92
N SER A 299 5.73 7.30 -20.69
CA SER A 299 5.73 8.76 -20.46
C SER A 299 7.08 9.42 -20.77
N HIS A 300 8.19 8.71 -20.58
CA HIS A 300 9.54 9.20 -20.91
C HIS A 300 9.83 9.16 -22.42
N LEU A 301 9.17 8.28 -23.17
CA LEU A 301 9.34 8.16 -24.63
C LEU A 301 8.45 9.12 -25.43
N THR A 302 7.45 9.74 -24.81
CA THR A 302 6.56 10.70 -25.45
C THR A 302 7.15 12.10 -25.28
N PRO A 303 7.58 12.80 -26.37
CA PRO A 303 8.05 14.17 -26.25
C PRO A 303 6.93 15.06 -25.68
N PRO A 304 7.27 16.11 -24.90
CA PRO A 304 6.27 17.03 -24.38
C PRO A 304 5.43 17.59 -25.54
N ARG A 305 4.09 17.51 -25.42
CA ARG A 305 3.20 18.16 -26.37
C ARG A 305 3.55 19.64 -26.39
N GLN A 306 3.92 20.16 -27.55
CA GLN A 306 4.08 21.60 -27.73
C GLN A 306 2.72 22.26 -27.43
N PRO A 307 2.67 23.34 -26.65
CA PRO A 307 1.44 24.09 -26.47
C PRO A 307 1.01 24.66 -27.83
N GLU A 308 -0.26 24.37 -28.23
CA GLU A 308 -0.94 25.04 -29.36
C GLU A 308 -1.22 26.48 -29.02
#